data_9b0eb0545571b05c37ae74312deb9586
#
_entry.id   9b0eb0545571b05c37ae74312deb9586
#
_cell.length_a   1.000
_cell.length_b   1.000
_cell.length_c   1.000
_cell.angle_alpha   90.00
_cell.angle_beta   90.00
_cell.angle_gamma   90.00
#
_symmetry.space_group_name_H-M   'P 1'
#
loop_
_entity.id
_entity.type
_entity.pdbx_description
1 polymer ?
#
loop_
_entity_poly.entity_id
_entity_poly.type
_entity_poly.pdbx_seq_one_letter_code
_entity_poly.pdbx_strand_id
1 'polypeptide(L)'
;MTTLDEQRLQAGFDKYPKPDFHFAYGTAGFRARADILGNVCFRMGVIAALRSVSLHGRAVGLMITASHNPEHDNGIKMVDAEGEMLAAEWEPICTRIVNAESVDLLQQEIHHAVESMQIDLKASSPHVICGYDTRPSALALTKAAEDGLHVLGAHIFNAGLVTTPQLHFLVMESNMKNLELPLHAPPTVDMYYERLASSFVKFLAGTPFPVPIVIDLSLIHI
;
A
#
# COMPACT_ATOMS: atom_id res chain seq x y z
N MET A 1 6.18 -19.51 9.26
CA MET A 1 7.41 -19.28 8.46
C MET A 1 6.95 -18.77 7.09
N THR A 2 7.37 -17.59 6.70
CA THR A 2 7.05 -17.02 5.40
C THR A 2 7.87 -17.72 4.32
N THR A 3 7.21 -18.21 3.28
CA THR A 3 7.83 -18.83 2.11
C THR A 3 7.07 -18.36 0.88
N LEU A 4 7.75 -18.26 -0.25
CA LEU A 4 7.12 -17.94 -1.53
C LEU A 4 6.24 -19.14 -1.95
N ASP A 5 4.94 -18.92 -2.07
CA ASP A 5 4.01 -19.92 -2.61
C ASP A 5 3.99 -19.83 -4.15
N GLU A 6 4.76 -20.69 -4.79
CA GLU A 6 4.90 -20.70 -6.26
C GLU A 6 3.60 -21.02 -6.99
N GLN A 7 2.73 -21.84 -6.37
CA GLN A 7 1.42 -22.17 -6.98
C GLN A 7 0.51 -20.96 -7.00
N ARG A 8 0.47 -20.19 -5.89
CA ARG A 8 -0.29 -18.93 -5.84
C ARG A 8 0.31 -17.87 -6.75
N LEU A 9 1.64 -17.81 -6.86
CA LEU A 9 2.31 -16.89 -7.77
C LEU A 9 1.94 -17.18 -9.22
N GLN A 10 2.00 -18.45 -9.64
CA GLN A 10 1.58 -18.88 -10.98
C GLN A 10 0.11 -18.57 -11.24
N ALA A 11 -0.77 -18.95 -10.32
CA ALA A 11 -2.21 -18.70 -10.45
C ALA A 11 -2.54 -17.20 -10.56
N GLY A 12 -1.85 -16.36 -9.79
CA GLY A 12 -2.00 -14.91 -9.87
C GLY A 12 -1.43 -14.31 -11.15
N PHE A 13 -0.28 -14.83 -11.63
CA PHE A 13 0.29 -14.43 -12.91
C PHE A 13 -0.68 -14.70 -14.06
N ASP A 14 -1.32 -15.88 -14.09
CA ASP A 14 -2.28 -16.26 -15.11
C ASP A 14 -3.59 -15.46 -15.03
N LYS A 15 -4.05 -15.19 -13.80
CA LYS A 15 -5.28 -14.44 -13.54
C LYS A 15 -5.14 -12.95 -13.87
N TYR A 16 -3.96 -12.39 -13.68
CA TYR A 16 -3.66 -10.97 -13.89
C TYR A 16 -2.55 -10.80 -14.95
N PRO A 17 -2.86 -11.06 -16.24
CA PRO A 17 -1.86 -11.03 -17.30
C PRO A 17 -1.28 -9.62 -17.47
N LYS A 18 0.02 -9.56 -17.76
CA LYS A 18 0.68 -8.30 -18.08
C LYS A 18 0.19 -7.76 -19.42
N PRO A 19 -0.31 -6.52 -19.48
CA PRO A 19 -0.62 -5.88 -20.75
C PRO A 19 0.66 -5.52 -21.51
N ASP A 20 0.53 -5.25 -22.81
CA ASP A 20 1.61 -4.66 -23.62
C ASP A 20 1.79 -3.17 -23.27
N PHE A 21 2.27 -2.96 -22.06
CA PHE A 21 2.52 -1.64 -21.50
C PHE A 21 3.68 -1.72 -20.50
N HIS A 22 4.59 -0.75 -20.55
CA HIS A 22 5.68 -0.64 -19.58
C HIS A 22 5.29 0.31 -18.45
N PHE A 23 5.29 -0.20 -17.23
CA PHE A 23 5.00 0.58 -16.04
C PHE A 23 6.28 1.08 -15.38
N ALA A 24 6.26 2.31 -14.89
CA ALA A 24 7.33 2.87 -14.07
C ALA A 24 6.77 3.32 -12.73
N TYR A 25 7.45 2.95 -11.64
CA TYR A 25 7.12 3.46 -10.32
C TYR A 25 7.64 4.90 -10.22
N GLY A 26 6.77 5.82 -9.87
CA GLY A 26 7.12 7.22 -9.66
C GLY A 26 6.70 7.70 -8.26
N THR A 27 6.90 8.97 -7.98
CA THR A 27 6.57 9.61 -6.68
C THR A 27 5.13 9.31 -6.21
N ALA A 28 4.21 9.09 -7.14
CA ALA A 28 2.81 8.78 -6.84
C ALA A 28 2.48 7.28 -6.95
N GLY A 29 3.48 6.41 -7.00
CA GLY A 29 3.32 5.00 -7.30
C GLY A 29 3.08 4.71 -8.78
N PHE A 30 2.50 3.57 -9.09
CA PHE A 30 2.04 3.24 -10.44
C PHE A 30 0.68 3.89 -10.69
N ARG A 31 0.52 4.50 -11.87
CA ARG A 31 -0.75 5.06 -12.35
C ARG A 31 -0.96 4.73 -13.81
N ALA A 32 -2.17 4.30 -14.15
CA ALA A 32 -2.59 4.03 -15.51
C ALA A 32 -4.13 3.94 -15.56
N ARG A 33 -4.67 3.59 -16.74
CA ARG A 33 -6.06 3.16 -16.85
C ARG A 33 -6.31 1.95 -15.94
N ALA A 34 -7.43 1.94 -15.24
CA ALA A 34 -7.75 0.94 -14.25
C ALA A 34 -7.85 -0.49 -14.84
N ASP A 35 -8.29 -0.61 -16.09
CA ASP A 35 -8.47 -1.89 -16.80
C ASP A 35 -7.14 -2.65 -17.04
N ILE A 36 -6.00 -1.97 -17.02
CA ILE A 36 -4.68 -2.58 -17.20
C ILE A 36 -3.86 -2.71 -15.90
N LEU A 37 -4.42 -2.32 -14.74
CA LEU A 37 -3.67 -2.30 -13.47
C LEU A 37 -3.75 -3.60 -12.67
N GLY A 38 -4.52 -4.58 -13.09
CA GLY A 38 -4.68 -5.83 -12.33
C GLY A 38 -3.35 -6.53 -12.04
N ASN A 39 -2.47 -6.65 -13.05
CA ASN A 39 -1.14 -7.24 -12.87
C ASN A 39 -0.25 -6.42 -11.94
N VAL A 40 -0.32 -5.10 -12.03
CA VAL A 40 0.45 -4.19 -11.17
C VAL A 40 0.04 -4.38 -9.72
N CYS A 41 -1.27 -4.38 -9.44
CA CYS A 41 -1.79 -4.53 -8.09
C CYS A 41 -1.43 -5.90 -7.48
N PHE A 42 -1.56 -6.99 -8.25
CA PHE A 42 -1.13 -8.32 -7.82
C PHE A 42 0.34 -8.33 -7.40
N ARG A 43 1.22 -7.85 -8.28
CA ARG A 43 2.67 -7.83 -8.04
C ARG A 43 3.07 -6.87 -6.92
N MET A 44 2.39 -5.74 -6.80
CA MET A 44 2.59 -4.82 -5.66
C MET A 44 2.17 -5.45 -4.33
N GLY A 45 1.19 -6.34 -4.31
CA GLY A 45 0.89 -7.16 -3.13
C GLY A 45 2.08 -8.04 -2.72
N VAL A 46 2.70 -8.75 -3.68
CA VAL A 46 3.93 -9.54 -3.41
C VAL A 46 5.05 -8.65 -2.87
N ILE A 47 5.28 -7.50 -3.51
CA ILE A 47 6.33 -6.54 -3.11
C ILE A 47 6.08 -5.99 -1.71
N ALA A 48 4.82 -5.65 -1.37
CA ALA A 48 4.48 -5.13 -0.05
C ALA A 48 4.73 -6.17 1.05
N ALA A 49 4.44 -7.44 0.79
CA ALA A 49 4.78 -8.51 1.71
C ALA A 49 6.31 -8.64 1.90
N LEU A 50 7.10 -8.59 0.82
CA LEU A 50 8.56 -8.57 0.89
C LEU A 50 9.06 -7.36 1.68
N ARG A 51 8.49 -6.17 1.43
CA ARG A 51 8.88 -4.95 2.13
C ARG A 51 8.62 -5.05 3.62
N SER A 52 7.47 -5.56 4.04
CA SER A 52 7.16 -5.77 5.45
C SER A 52 8.17 -6.74 6.11
N VAL A 53 8.50 -7.86 5.44
CA VAL A 53 9.53 -8.79 5.96
C VAL A 53 10.89 -8.11 6.07
N SER A 54 11.31 -7.32 5.08
CA SER A 54 12.57 -6.56 5.14
C SER A 54 12.62 -5.56 6.28
N LEU A 55 11.46 -5.13 6.78
CA LEU A 55 11.28 -4.28 7.94
C LEU A 55 10.95 -5.09 9.21
N HIS A 56 11.35 -6.35 9.27
CA HIS A 56 11.14 -7.26 10.40
C HIS A 56 9.67 -7.47 10.79
N GLY A 57 8.77 -7.50 9.79
CA GLY A 57 7.35 -7.72 9.96
C GLY A 57 6.56 -6.48 10.39
N ARG A 58 7.17 -5.31 10.38
CA ARG A 58 6.44 -4.05 10.58
C ARG A 58 5.38 -3.87 9.49
N ALA A 59 4.26 -3.28 9.87
CA ALA A 59 3.18 -3.00 8.93
C ALA A 59 3.62 -1.99 7.86
N VAL A 60 3.25 -2.26 6.61
CA VAL A 60 3.33 -1.33 5.50
C VAL A 60 1.95 -1.14 4.88
N GLY A 61 1.76 -0.11 4.07
CA GLY A 61 0.47 0.20 3.46
C GLY A 61 0.45 0.02 1.95
N LEU A 62 -0.72 -0.35 1.42
CA LEU A 62 -1.04 -0.28 -0.01
C LEU A 62 -2.27 0.60 -0.21
N MET A 63 -2.10 1.71 -0.90
CA MET A 63 -3.18 2.63 -1.25
C MET A 63 -3.57 2.50 -2.71
N ILE A 64 -4.83 2.14 -2.95
CA ILE A 64 -5.41 2.10 -4.30
C ILE A 64 -6.10 3.43 -4.56
N THR A 65 -5.47 4.28 -5.35
CA THR A 65 -6.00 5.62 -5.69
C THR A 65 -5.25 6.24 -6.86
N ALA A 66 -5.91 7.06 -7.63
CA ALA A 66 -5.28 7.97 -8.59
C ALA A 66 -5.57 9.45 -8.28
N SER A 67 -6.04 9.73 -7.04
CA SER A 67 -6.27 11.10 -6.58
C SER A 67 -7.21 11.89 -7.51
N HIS A 68 -6.71 12.91 -8.21
CA HIS A 68 -7.46 13.81 -9.09
C HIS A 68 -7.45 13.41 -10.58
N ASN A 69 -6.94 12.23 -10.92
CA ASN A 69 -7.03 11.72 -12.29
C ASN A 69 -8.50 11.44 -12.68
N PRO A 70 -8.83 11.36 -13.98
CA PRO A 70 -10.14 10.91 -14.44
C PRO A 70 -10.57 9.58 -13.80
N GLU A 71 -11.87 9.34 -13.71
CA GLU A 71 -12.45 8.17 -13.03
C GLU A 71 -11.97 6.83 -13.60
N HIS A 72 -11.71 6.77 -14.91
CA HIS A 72 -11.22 5.55 -15.58
C HIS A 72 -9.75 5.21 -15.29
N ASP A 73 -9.00 6.12 -14.68
CA ASP A 73 -7.65 5.87 -14.18
C ASP A 73 -7.72 5.36 -12.74
N ASN A 74 -6.66 4.67 -12.35
CA ASN A 74 -6.41 4.35 -10.95
C ASN A 74 -4.88 4.23 -10.73
N GLY A 75 -4.50 3.84 -9.54
CA GLY A 75 -3.11 3.64 -9.20
C GLY A 75 -2.94 2.83 -7.93
N ILE A 76 -1.71 2.45 -7.68
CA ILE A 76 -1.31 1.81 -6.43
C ILE A 76 0.01 2.38 -5.96
N LYS A 77 0.08 2.73 -4.68
CA LYS A 77 1.30 3.17 -4.03
C LYS A 77 1.51 2.48 -2.70
N MET A 78 2.77 2.34 -2.31
CA MET A 78 3.16 1.80 -1.02
C MET A 78 3.42 2.92 -0.01
N VAL A 79 3.14 2.61 1.25
CA VAL A 79 3.45 3.42 2.43
C VAL A 79 4.38 2.62 3.32
N ASP A 80 5.53 3.18 3.65
CA ASP A 80 6.50 2.56 4.54
C ASP A 80 6.12 2.70 6.02
N ALA A 81 6.86 2.03 6.90
CA ALA A 81 6.45 1.73 8.26
C ALA A 81 6.32 2.94 9.21
N GLU A 82 6.97 4.06 8.94
CA GLU A 82 6.80 5.31 9.70
C GLU A 82 5.67 6.20 9.13
N GLY A 83 4.91 5.70 8.15
CA GLY A 83 3.88 6.46 7.45
C GLY A 83 4.45 7.35 6.35
N GLU A 84 5.66 7.11 5.90
CA GLU A 84 6.32 7.79 4.80
C GLU A 84 6.05 7.10 3.46
N MET A 85 6.54 7.71 2.39
CA MET A 85 6.53 7.08 1.07
C MET A 85 7.55 5.95 1.00
N LEU A 86 7.34 5.02 0.07
CA LEU A 86 8.26 3.92 -0.20
C LEU A 86 9.70 4.44 -0.37
N ALA A 87 10.65 3.79 0.28
CA ALA A 87 12.06 4.11 0.16
C ALA A 87 12.55 4.01 -1.30
N ALA A 88 13.34 5.00 -1.75
CA ALA A 88 13.70 5.19 -3.15
C ALA A 88 14.40 3.98 -3.78
N GLU A 89 15.18 3.21 -3.01
CA GLU A 89 15.85 2.01 -3.48
C GLU A 89 14.90 0.88 -3.87
N TRP A 90 13.64 0.92 -3.45
CA TRP A 90 12.60 -0.04 -3.81
C TRP A 90 11.89 0.31 -5.13
N GLU A 91 11.92 1.55 -5.59
CA GLU A 91 11.24 1.97 -6.82
C GLU A 91 11.73 1.18 -8.06
N PRO A 92 13.06 0.99 -8.28
CA PRO A 92 13.55 0.15 -9.36
C PRO A 92 13.14 -1.33 -9.22
N ILE A 93 13.07 -1.85 -7.99
CA ILE A 93 12.63 -3.22 -7.69
C ILE A 93 11.17 -3.38 -8.09
N CYS A 94 10.30 -2.45 -7.68
CA CYS A 94 8.90 -2.42 -8.07
C CYS A 94 8.74 -2.43 -9.60
N THR A 95 9.51 -1.58 -10.27
CA THR A 95 9.46 -1.45 -11.74
C THR A 95 9.87 -2.75 -12.43
N ARG A 96 10.94 -3.43 -12.00
CA ARG A 96 11.36 -4.71 -12.59
C ARG A 96 10.34 -5.82 -12.37
N ILE A 97 9.90 -6.02 -11.12
CA ILE A 97 8.92 -7.06 -10.77
C ILE A 97 7.60 -6.86 -11.53
N VAL A 98 7.10 -5.61 -11.60
CA VAL A 98 5.83 -5.31 -12.28
C VAL A 98 5.91 -5.55 -13.79
N ASN A 99 7.06 -5.40 -14.41
CA ASN A 99 7.23 -5.59 -15.85
C ASN A 99 7.74 -6.98 -16.28
N ALA A 100 7.92 -7.92 -15.35
CA ALA A 100 8.33 -9.28 -15.70
C ALA A 100 7.32 -9.93 -16.67
N GLU A 101 7.81 -10.46 -17.82
CA GLU A 101 6.96 -10.92 -18.92
C GLU A 101 6.56 -12.40 -18.81
N SER A 102 7.27 -13.16 -17.98
CA SER A 102 6.93 -14.56 -17.69
C SER A 102 6.95 -14.82 -16.18
N VAL A 103 6.35 -15.92 -15.77
CA VAL A 103 6.37 -16.33 -14.35
C VAL A 103 7.78 -16.62 -13.89
N ASP A 104 8.62 -17.20 -14.75
CA ASP A 104 10.03 -17.48 -14.44
C ASP A 104 10.81 -16.19 -14.20
N LEU A 105 10.63 -15.17 -15.05
CA LEU A 105 11.21 -13.85 -14.84
C LEU A 105 10.67 -13.18 -13.58
N LEU A 106 9.37 -13.33 -13.30
CA LEU A 106 8.78 -12.81 -12.08
C LEU A 106 9.41 -13.44 -10.83
N GLN A 107 9.60 -14.76 -10.83
CA GLN A 107 10.30 -15.47 -9.74
C GLN A 107 11.77 -15.02 -9.63
N GLN A 108 12.47 -14.87 -10.73
CA GLN A 108 13.85 -14.39 -10.75
C GLN A 108 13.99 -12.98 -10.16
N GLU A 109 13.11 -12.06 -10.54
CA GLU A 109 13.11 -10.69 -9.99
C GLU A 109 12.75 -10.65 -8.51
N ILE A 110 11.84 -11.51 -8.05
CA ILE A 110 11.53 -11.67 -6.63
C ILE A 110 12.76 -12.20 -5.86
N HIS A 111 13.41 -13.26 -6.36
CA HIS A 111 14.62 -13.80 -5.74
C HIS A 111 15.74 -12.77 -5.72
N HIS A 112 15.96 -12.06 -6.82
CA HIS A 112 16.93 -10.98 -6.88
C HIS A 112 16.65 -9.87 -5.84
N ALA A 113 15.39 -9.51 -5.65
CA ALA A 113 14.99 -8.56 -4.60
C ALA A 113 15.31 -9.10 -3.20
N VAL A 114 15.00 -10.37 -2.93
CA VAL A 114 15.31 -11.03 -1.65
C VAL A 114 16.82 -11.02 -1.37
N GLU A 115 17.63 -11.36 -2.35
CA GLU A 115 19.10 -11.41 -2.23
C GLU A 115 19.70 -10.00 -2.07
N SER A 116 19.36 -9.08 -2.98
CA SER A 116 19.93 -7.72 -2.99
C SER A 116 19.57 -6.90 -1.77
N MET A 117 18.37 -7.10 -1.24
CA MET A 117 17.89 -6.43 -0.02
C MET A 117 18.14 -7.25 1.25
N GLN A 118 18.84 -8.39 1.14
CA GLN A 118 19.20 -9.29 2.25
C GLN A 118 18.00 -9.69 3.13
N ILE A 119 16.87 -10.04 2.48
CA ILE A 119 15.62 -10.36 3.17
C ILE A 119 15.65 -11.80 3.68
N ASP A 120 15.56 -11.99 4.98
CA ASP A 120 15.29 -13.33 5.54
C ASP A 120 13.77 -13.56 5.61
N LEU A 121 13.25 -14.32 4.64
CA LEU A 121 11.82 -14.62 4.56
C LEU A 121 11.29 -15.38 5.79
N LYS A 122 12.17 -15.99 6.61
CA LYS A 122 11.77 -16.74 7.79
C LYS A 122 11.79 -15.91 9.07
N ALA A 123 12.36 -14.70 9.01
CA ALA A 123 12.56 -13.86 10.20
C ALA A 123 11.24 -13.33 10.78
N SER A 124 10.23 -13.08 9.94
CA SER A 124 8.96 -12.49 10.37
C SER A 124 7.81 -12.80 9.42
N SER A 125 6.59 -12.63 9.90
CA SER A 125 5.39 -12.66 9.05
C SER A 125 5.11 -11.26 8.52
N PRO A 126 4.77 -11.09 7.24
CA PRO A 126 4.44 -9.78 6.69
C PRO A 126 3.08 -9.28 7.16
N HIS A 127 2.98 -7.97 7.43
CA HIS A 127 1.76 -7.28 7.82
C HIS A 127 1.50 -6.12 6.86
N VAL A 128 0.33 -6.09 6.24
CA VAL A 128 -0.01 -5.06 5.24
C VAL A 128 -1.41 -4.50 5.48
N ILE A 129 -1.51 -3.18 5.45
CA ILE A 129 -2.76 -2.43 5.54
C ILE A 129 -3.15 -1.98 4.14
N CYS A 130 -4.29 -2.44 3.65
CA CYS A 130 -4.84 -2.03 2.36
C CYS A 130 -5.91 -0.96 2.54
N GLY A 131 -5.90 0.05 1.69
CA GLY A 131 -6.95 1.06 1.64
C GLY A 131 -7.20 1.50 0.20
N TYR A 132 -8.39 2.03 -0.06
CA TYR A 132 -8.80 2.45 -1.40
C TYR A 132 -9.74 3.66 -1.37
N ASP A 133 -9.82 4.37 -2.50
CA ASP A 133 -10.75 5.47 -2.70
C ASP A 133 -12.10 5.00 -3.31
N THR A 134 -12.97 5.95 -3.65
CA THR A 134 -14.34 5.69 -4.13
C THR A 134 -14.43 5.25 -5.59
N ARG A 135 -13.34 5.08 -6.31
CA ARG A 135 -13.35 4.71 -7.74
C ARG A 135 -14.00 3.36 -7.97
N PRO A 136 -14.78 3.18 -9.05
CA PRO A 136 -15.46 1.92 -9.35
C PRO A 136 -14.51 0.71 -9.46
N SER A 137 -13.27 0.95 -9.90
CA SER A 137 -12.24 -0.08 -10.04
C SER A 137 -11.56 -0.48 -8.73
N ALA A 138 -11.74 0.29 -7.65
CA ALA A 138 -10.97 0.17 -6.42
C ALA A 138 -11.05 -1.22 -5.79
N LEU A 139 -12.25 -1.78 -5.66
CA LEU A 139 -12.45 -3.11 -5.04
C LEU A 139 -11.77 -4.23 -5.84
N ALA A 140 -11.87 -4.21 -7.18
CA ALA A 140 -11.24 -5.23 -8.02
C ALA A 140 -9.70 -5.16 -7.94
N LEU A 141 -9.14 -3.95 -7.93
CA LEU A 141 -7.70 -3.74 -7.81
C LEU A 141 -7.18 -4.08 -6.41
N THR A 142 -7.95 -3.77 -5.35
CA THR A 142 -7.62 -4.20 -3.98
C THR A 142 -7.59 -5.72 -3.89
N LYS A 143 -8.57 -6.41 -4.49
CA LYS A 143 -8.59 -7.87 -4.52
C LYS A 143 -7.36 -8.46 -5.24
N ALA A 144 -6.91 -7.84 -6.32
CA ALA A 144 -5.69 -8.25 -7.01
C ALA A 144 -4.46 -8.08 -6.10
N ALA A 145 -4.37 -6.98 -5.35
CA ALA A 145 -3.29 -6.78 -4.37
C ALA A 145 -3.34 -7.81 -3.25
N GLU A 146 -4.52 -8.11 -2.70
CA GLU A 146 -4.70 -9.15 -1.67
C GLU A 146 -4.27 -10.53 -2.16
N ASP A 147 -4.62 -10.90 -3.41
CA ASP A 147 -4.16 -12.17 -4.01
C ASP A 147 -2.62 -12.22 -4.06
N GLY A 148 -1.96 -11.10 -4.36
CA GLY A 148 -0.50 -10.99 -4.31
C GLY A 148 0.08 -11.11 -2.89
N LEU A 149 -0.56 -10.50 -1.91
CA LEU A 149 -0.17 -10.60 -0.51
C LEU A 149 -0.22 -12.04 0.01
N HIS A 150 -1.19 -12.82 -0.45
CA HIS A 150 -1.33 -14.23 -0.07
C HIS A 150 -0.20 -15.12 -0.59
N VAL A 151 0.56 -14.69 -1.60
CA VAL A 151 1.73 -15.44 -2.13
C VAL A 151 2.82 -15.62 -1.05
N LEU A 152 2.94 -14.66 -0.13
CA LEU A 152 3.89 -14.72 0.99
C LEU A 152 3.18 -14.90 2.35
N GLY A 153 1.89 -15.23 2.34
CA GLY A 153 1.12 -15.49 3.57
C GLY A 153 0.99 -14.27 4.47
N ALA A 154 0.83 -13.07 3.89
CA ALA A 154 0.74 -11.84 4.65
C ALA A 154 -0.53 -11.77 5.52
N HIS A 155 -0.39 -11.19 6.71
CA HIS A 155 -1.52 -10.73 7.50
C HIS A 155 -2.04 -9.43 6.90
N ILE A 156 -3.29 -9.46 6.43
CA ILE A 156 -3.90 -8.35 5.71
C ILE A 156 -4.94 -7.69 6.61
N PHE A 157 -4.82 -6.37 6.77
CA PHE A 157 -5.89 -5.55 7.30
C PHE A 157 -6.43 -4.66 6.19
N ASN A 158 -7.66 -4.89 5.78
CA ASN A 158 -8.34 -4.06 4.80
C ASN A 158 -9.06 -2.92 5.54
N ALA A 159 -8.49 -1.70 5.48
CA ALA A 159 -9.05 -0.51 6.09
C ALA A 159 -10.27 0.05 5.32
N GLY A 160 -10.56 -0.52 4.16
CA GLY A 160 -11.69 -0.12 3.35
C GLY A 160 -11.50 1.25 2.68
N LEU A 161 -12.58 2.01 2.64
CA LEU A 161 -12.61 3.35 2.06
C LEU A 161 -11.90 4.34 2.98
N VAL A 162 -10.71 4.75 2.57
CA VAL A 162 -9.88 5.73 3.31
C VAL A 162 -9.20 6.70 2.35
N THR A 163 -8.85 7.86 2.85
CA THR A 163 -7.97 8.79 2.13
C THR A 163 -6.50 8.38 2.29
N THR A 164 -5.65 8.84 1.38
CA THR A 164 -4.22 8.61 1.46
C THR A 164 -3.62 9.03 2.83
N PRO A 165 -3.88 10.22 3.38
CA PRO A 165 -3.34 10.60 4.69
C PRO A 165 -3.83 9.70 5.83
N GLN A 166 -5.07 9.22 5.77
CA GLN A 166 -5.59 8.27 6.75
C GLN A 166 -4.81 6.95 6.70
N LEU A 167 -4.55 6.40 5.49
CA LEU A 167 -3.76 5.18 5.38
C LEU A 167 -2.34 5.36 5.92
N HIS A 168 -1.66 6.46 5.59
CA HIS A 168 -0.33 6.78 6.12
C HIS A 168 -0.33 6.81 7.66
N PHE A 169 -1.35 7.43 8.25
CA PHE A 169 -1.54 7.45 9.70
C PHE A 169 -1.76 6.04 10.27
N LEU A 170 -2.63 5.23 9.66
CA LEU A 170 -2.92 3.87 10.12
C LEU A 170 -1.66 3.01 10.13
N VAL A 171 -0.82 3.12 9.10
CA VAL A 171 0.46 2.39 9.03
C VAL A 171 1.41 2.84 10.14
N MET A 172 1.63 4.14 10.26
CA MET A 172 2.48 4.72 11.30
C MET A 172 2.02 4.29 12.70
N GLU A 173 0.74 4.47 12.99
CA GLU A 173 0.17 4.18 14.31
C GLU A 173 0.25 2.68 14.65
N SER A 174 0.08 1.78 13.66
CA SER A 174 0.24 0.32 13.84
C SER A 174 1.66 -0.07 14.25
N ASN A 175 2.65 0.73 13.90
CA ASN A 175 4.06 0.46 14.20
C ASN A 175 4.58 1.20 15.45
N MET A 176 3.78 2.06 16.06
CA MET A 176 4.18 2.78 17.29
C MET A 176 4.29 1.82 18.48
N LYS A 177 5.49 1.69 19.05
CA LYS A 177 5.82 0.76 20.15
C LYS A 177 5.05 0.99 21.45
N ASN A 178 4.37 2.13 21.59
CA ASN A 178 3.66 2.51 22.82
C ASN A 178 2.17 2.19 22.79
N LEU A 179 1.66 1.67 21.68
CA LEU A 179 0.33 1.12 21.64
C LEU A 179 0.43 -0.36 21.99
N GLU A 180 0.12 -0.70 23.24
CA GLU A 180 -0.26 -2.05 23.66
C GLU A 180 -1.59 -2.46 22.98
N LEU A 181 -1.77 -2.05 21.71
CA LEU A 181 -2.85 -2.56 20.90
C LEU A 181 -2.50 -4.00 20.59
N PRO A 182 -3.35 -4.95 20.96
CA PRO A 182 -3.17 -6.31 20.46
C PRO A 182 -3.08 -6.22 18.94
N LEU A 183 -2.22 -7.03 18.31
CA LEU A 183 -2.11 -7.18 16.84
C LEU A 183 -3.49 -7.39 16.14
N HIS A 184 -4.54 -7.57 16.92
CA HIS A 184 -5.91 -7.85 16.51
C HIS A 184 -6.83 -6.60 16.50
N ALA A 185 -6.34 -5.43 16.93
CA ALA A 185 -7.10 -4.18 16.89
C ALA A 185 -6.27 -3.10 16.19
N PRO A 186 -6.31 -3.05 14.83
CA PRO A 186 -5.61 -2.02 14.08
C PRO A 186 -6.14 -0.62 14.44
N PRO A 187 -5.32 0.44 14.30
CA PRO A 187 -5.75 1.80 14.55
C PRO A 187 -6.94 2.16 13.65
N THR A 188 -7.77 3.07 14.13
CA THR A 188 -9.00 3.49 13.44
C THR A 188 -8.86 4.86 12.80
N VAL A 189 -9.73 5.17 11.84
CA VAL A 189 -9.83 6.52 11.26
C VAL A 189 -10.26 7.54 12.31
N ASP A 190 -11.03 7.16 13.32
CA ASP A 190 -11.40 8.05 14.43
C ASP A 190 -10.16 8.51 15.21
N MET A 191 -9.18 7.64 15.43
CA MET A 191 -7.90 8.02 16.04
C MET A 191 -7.14 9.07 15.21
N TYR A 192 -7.23 9.00 13.88
CA TYR A 192 -6.66 10.03 13.00
C TYR A 192 -7.31 11.39 13.25
N TYR A 193 -8.65 11.45 13.32
CA TYR A 193 -9.35 12.70 13.59
C TYR A 193 -9.06 13.23 14.99
N GLU A 194 -9.06 12.38 16.00
CA GLU A 194 -8.74 12.76 17.37
C GLU A 194 -7.31 13.31 17.49
N ARG A 195 -6.34 12.68 16.84
CA ARG A 195 -4.95 13.12 16.83
C ARG A 195 -4.82 14.50 16.19
N LEU A 196 -5.43 14.71 15.02
CA LEU A 196 -5.38 16.00 14.32
C LEU A 196 -6.10 17.08 15.13
N ALA A 197 -7.30 16.82 15.62
CA ALA A 197 -8.08 17.78 16.41
C ALA A 197 -7.33 18.20 17.69
N SER A 198 -6.79 17.23 18.43
CA SER A 198 -6.05 17.52 19.65
C SER A 198 -4.77 18.32 19.41
N SER A 199 -4.06 18.01 18.30
CA SER A 199 -2.87 18.75 17.90
C SER A 199 -3.20 20.18 17.49
N PHE A 200 -4.29 20.36 16.75
CA PHE A 200 -4.77 21.67 16.34
C PHE A 200 -5.17 22.55 17.54
N VAL A 201 -5.92 21.99 18.50
CA VAL A 201 -6.28 22.70 19.74
C VAL A 201 -5.05 23.11 20.53
N LYS A 202 -4.06 22.23 20.64
CA LYS A 202 -2.77 22.57 21.30
C LYS A 202 -2.01 23.67 20.55
N PHE A 203 -2.00 23.63 19.22
CA PHE A 203 -1.35 24.63 18.40
C PHE A 203 -1.98 26.02 18.58
N LEU A 204 -3.29 26.10 18.66
CA LEU A 204 -4.00 27.36 18.90
C LEU A 204 -3.73 27.95 20.28
N ALA A 205 -3.37 27.14 21.29
CA ALA A 205 -3.07 27.55 22.66
C ALA A 205 -4.12 28.53 23.25
N GLY A 206 -5.40 28.35 22.91
CA GLY A 206 -6.48 29.23 23.37
C GLY A 206 -6.59 30.55 22.60
N THR A 207 -5.82 30.77 21.54
CA THR A 207 -5.96 31.96 20.69
C THR A 207 -7.26 31.87 19.91
N PRO A 208 -8.18 32.84 20.03
CA PRO A 208 -9.39 32.83 19.23
C PRO A 208 -9.08 33.07 17.76
N PHE A 209 -9.83 32.44 16.86
CA PHE A 209 -9.72 32.73 15.44
C PHE A 209 -10.09 34.20 15.17
N PRO A 210 -9.18 35.00 14.59
CA PRO A 210 -9.40 36.43 14.40
C PRO A 210 -10.37 36.73 13.24
N VAL A 211 -10.68 35.75 12.41
CA VAL A 211 -11.53 35.90 11.22
C VAL A 211 -12.40 34.66 11.01
N PRO A 212 -13.59 34.83 10.37
CA PRO A 212 -14.40 33.68 9.96
C PRO A 212 -13.59 32.74 9.04
N ILE A 213 -13.69 31.43 9.27
CA ILE A 213 -13.11 30.41 8.40
C ILE A 213 -14.16 30.07 7.34
N VAL A 214 -13.77 30.18 6.08
CA VAL A 214 -14.53 29.63 4.95
C VAL A 214 -13.90 28.28 4.60
N ILE A 215 -14.69 27.23 4.69
CA ILE A 215 -14.26 25.88 4.31
C ILE A 215 -14.80 25.61 2.91
N ASP A 216 -13.91 25.44 1.95
CA ASP A 216 -14.26 24.95 0.63
C ASP A 216 -14.31 23.41 0.68
N LEU A 217 -15.53 22.87 0.54
CA LEU A 217 -15.78 21.43 0.47
C LEU A 217 -15.97 20.96 -0.98
N SER A 218 -15.55 21.74 -1.97
CA SER A 218 -15.50 21.31 -3.36
C SER A 218 -14.50 20.16 -3.46
N LEU A 219 -14.99 18.99 -3.09
CA LEU A 219 -14.25 17.76 -3.23
C LEU A 219 -14.07 17.50 -4.72
N ILE A 220 -12.84 17.42 -5.13
CA ILE A 220 -12.49 16.70 -6.35
C ILE A 220 -13.08 15.30 -6.12
N HIS A 221 -14.01 14.90 -6.97
CA HIS A 221 -14.76 13.67 -6.80
C HIS A 221 -13.82 12.51 -6.49
N ILE A 222 -13.85 12.14 -5.25
CA ILE A 222 -13.27 10.91 -4.77
C ILE A 222 -14.35 9.86 -4.86
#